data_1eea844a894b995ae4b5d963dfab42c6
#
_entry.id   1eea844a894b995ae4b5d963dfab42c6
#
_cell.length_a   1.000
_cell.length_b   1.000
_cell.length_c   1.000
_cell.angle_alpha   90.00
_cell.angle_beta   90.00
_cell.angle_gamma   90.00
#
_symmetry.space_group_name_H-M   'P 1'
#
loop_
_entity.id
_entity.type
_entity.pdbx_description
1 polymer ?
#
loop_
_entity_poly.entity_id
_entity_poly.type
_entity_poly.pdbx_seq_one_letter_code
_entity_poly.pdbx_strand_id
1 'polypeptide(L)'
;MCCPRRRPHTSTSTAHAVTALPAIPRTTGRHFHGLNYLLAVLLLGANIPTALYGLYRSEFGFTPMVQTLIFAVYVAGLLPALLFFGPLSDALGRRFVLLVAIAFSFLGAVILAFADATVWLFLGRIAHGVAVGACSAAASAALLEHEPSRNFRRAGLAATLTTALGAALGPLFGGAIAQYLPHPLTLPYVVFAVLLVPALIMTLLLPTSAPRCARPTQLFQIPHVPAPIRRVFWLSSLGVALAWGAVGLFQSVVPTWIVSLLGVSNLVVAGGAAALTMIASVIAQLLANRLAASTSLRWGVGAVGVGMLGLLVVDFLPSLALLCVVAAVIGTGHGLSFAGAMRAVNAATTEHAPDAHGGTLAAFFTVNYVGLAVPSICAGVAITVQGMHVALVELSVVGAVLCAVLGILGTRRALRQP
;
A
#
# COMPACT_ATOMS: atom_id res chain seq x y z
N MET A 1 59.25 -38.01 23.64
CA MET A 1 59.87 -38.86 22.60
C MET A 1 58.78 -39.57 21.82
N CYS A 2 58.84 -39.60 20.51
CA CYS A 2 57.96 -40.11 19.51
C CYS A 2 56.98 -39.08 18.87
N CYS A 3 57.47 -38.50 17.78
CA CYS A 3 56.74 -37.70 16.83
C CYS A 3 56.00 -38.65 15.84
N PRO A 4 54.71 -38.51 15.57
CA PRO A 4 54.09 -39.21 14.45
C PRO A 4 54.13 -38.35 13.17
N ARG A 5 54.58 -38.97 12.10
CA ARG A 5 54.76 -38.53 10.73
C ARG A 5 53.49 -37.85 10.16
N ARG A 6 53.62 -36.68 9.54
CA ARG A 6 52.67 -36.05 8.64
C ARG A 6 52.49 -36.92 7.41
N ARG A 7 51.24 -37.35 7.11
CA ARG A 7 50.87 -37.90 5.82
C ARG A 7 50.61 -36.76 4.82
N PRO A 8 50.95 -36.87 3.56
CA PRO A 8 50.67 -35.83 2.57
C PRO A 8 49.15 -35.80 2.29
N HIS A 9 48.56 -34.63 2.39
CA HIS A 9 47.21 -34.37 1.92
C HIS A 9 47.15 -34.47 0.41
N THR A 10 46.53 -35.50 -0.11
CA THR A 10 46.06 -35.55 -1.48
C THR A 10 44.93 -34.55 -1.61
N SER A 11 45.16 -33.50 -2.37
CA SER A 11 44.16 -32.52 -2.79
C SER A 11 43.21 -33.18 -3.79
N THR A 12 42.13 -33.77 -3.29
CA THR A 12 40.95 -34.04 -4.11
C THR A 12 40.19 -32.74 -4.27
N SER A 13 40.36 -32.16 -5.44
CA SER A 13 39.52 -31.08 -5.95
C SER A 13 38.05 -31.56 -5.97
N THR A 14 37.31 -31.32 -4.90
CA THR A 14 35.86 -31.37 -4.92
C THR A 14 35.39 -30.14 -5.70
N ALA A 15 35.24 -30.32 -7.01
CA ALA A 15 34.42 -29.43 -7.80
C ALA A 15 33.07 -29.33 -7.09
N HIS A 16 32.78 -28.19 -6.47
CA HIS A 16 31.43 -27.86 -6.03
C HIS A 16 30.53 -28.00 -7.25
N ALA A 17 29.77 -29.08 -7.30
CA ALA A 17 28.67 -29.24 -8.21
C ALA A 17 27.76 -28.06 -7.92
N VAL A 18 27.80 -27.04 -8.78
CA VAL A 18 26.80 -26.01 -8.87
C VAL A 18 25.49 -26.76 -9.11
N THR A 19 24.74 -26.97 -8.04
CA THR A 19 23.42 -27.59 -8.12
C THR A 19 22.63 -26.72 -9.09
N ALA A 20 22.42 -27.21 -10.29
CA ALA A 20 21.61 -26.55 -11.30
C ALA A 20 20.27 -26.28 -10.65
N LEU A 21 19.93 -24.99 -10.51
CA LEU A 21 18.60 -24.57 -10.10
C LEU A 21 17.59 -25.34 -10.95
N PRO A 22 16.57 -25.99 -10.34
CA PRO A 22 15.58 -26.74 -11.08
C PRO A 22 15.04 -25.84 -12.18
N ALA A 23 15.02 -26.36 -13.42
CA ALA A 23 14.50 -25.64 -14.58
C ALA A 23 13.04 -25.30 -14.29
N ILE A 24 12.78 -24.04 -13.90
CA ILE A 24 11.43 -23.52 -13.77
C ILE A 24 10.82 -23.63 -15.16
N PRO A 25 9.66 -24.31 -15.34
CA PRO A 25 9.00 -24.41 -16.63
C PRO A 25 8.89 -23.00 -17.24
N ARG A 26 9.14 -22.91 -18.56
CA ARG A 26 8.98 -21.63 -19.29
C ARG A 26 7.60 -21.09 -18.97
N THR A 27 7.53 -20.12 -18.06
CA THR A 27 6.28 -19.49 -17.65
C THR A 27 5.77 -18.70 -18.85
N THR A 28 4.60 -19.07 -19.33
CA THR A 28 3.94 -18.32 -20.38
C THR A 28 3.60 -16.92 -19.83
N GLY A 29 3.77 -15.88 -20.61
CA GLY A 29 3.43 -14.50 -20.21
C GLY A 29 2.01 -14.33 -19.64
N ARG A 30 1.13 -15.31 -19.88
CA ARG A 30 -0.24 -15.40 -19.33
C ARG A 30 -0.28 -15.39 -17.80
N HIS A 31 0.63 -16.10 -17.11
CA HIS A 31 0.67 -16.12 -15.64
C HIS A 31 1.08 -14.76 -15.07
N PHE A 32 2.06 -14.10 -15.70
CA PHE A 32 2.48 -12.76 -15.31
C PHE A 32 1.34 -11.74 -15.45
N HIS A 33 0.60 -11.77 -16.57
CA HIS A 33 -0.55 -10.89 -16.77
C HIS A 33 -1.71 -11.23 -15.82
N GLY A 34 -1.96 -12.51 -15.56
CA GLY A 34 -2.97 -12.96 -14.60
C GLY A 34 -2.70 -12.48 -13.17
N LEU A 35 -1.44 -12.51 -12.73
CA LEU A 35 -1.03 -11.99 -11.42
C LEU A 35 -1.16 -10.46 -11.33
N ASN A 36 -0.84 -9.72 -12.39
CA ASN A 36 -1.08 -8.29 -12.44
C ASN A 36 -2.58 -7.99 -12.38
N TYR A 37 -3.42 -8.71 -13.14
CA TYR A 37 -4.87 -8.55 -13.08
C TYR A 37 -5.42 -8.80 -11.67
N LEU A 38 -5.02 -9.92 -11.03
CA LEU A 38 -5.40 -10.25 -9.66
C LEU A 38 -5.06 -9.11 -8.69
N LEU A 39 -3.82 -8.62 -8.75
CA LEU A 39 -3.34 -7.55 -7.87
C LEU A 39 -4.14 -6.26 -8.08
N ALA A 40 -4.41 -5.89 -9.34
CA ALA A 40 -5.22 -4.72 -9.67
C ALA A 40 -6.65 -4.83 -9.13
N VAL A 41 -7.31 -5.98 -9.34
CA VAL A 41 -8.69 -6.21 -8.92
C VAL A 41 -8.82 -6.21 -7.40
N LEU A 42 -7.90 -6.86 -6.67
CA LEU A 42 -7.95 -6.88 -5.20
C LEU A 42 -7.79 -5.48 -4.61
N LEU A 43 -6.86 -4.66 -5.16
CA LEU A 43 -6.67 -3.28 -4.72
C LEU A 43 -7.86 -2.39 -5.13
N LEU A 44 -8.46 -2.62 -6.29
CA LEU A 44 -9.68 -1.93 -6.71
C LEU A 44 -10.80 -2.18 -5.71
N GLY A 45 -11.09 -3.45 -5.38
CA GLY A 45 -12.16 -3.81 -4.43
C GLY A 45 -11.99 -3.21 -3.06
N ALA A 46 -10.76 -3.23 -2.53
CA ALA A 46 -10.44 -2.64 -1.23
C ALA A 46 -10.66 -1.12 -1.17
N ASN A 47 -10.65 -0.42 -2.32
CA ASN A 47 -10.82 1.03 -2.41
C ASN A 47 -12.19 1.50 -2.92
N ILE A 48 -13.09 0.59 -3.33
CA ILE A 48 -14.48 0.92 -3.68
C ILE A 48 -15.19 1.77 -2.61
N PRO A 49 -15.10 1.45 -1.29
CA PRO A 49 -15.85 2.17 -0.27
C PRO A 49 -15.50 3.66 -0.17
N THR A 50 -14.33 4.08 -0.64
CA THR A 50 -13.84 5.47 -0.56
C THR A 50 -14.83 6.47 -1.12
N ALA A 51 -15.42 6.24 -2.30
CA ALA A 51 -16.41 7.11 -2.90
C ALA A 51 -17.81 6.98 -2.25
N LEU A 52 -18.05 5.89 -1.54
CA LEU A 52 -19.37 5.55 -1.00
C LEU A 52 -19.54 5.97 0.48
N TYR A 53 -18.50 6.45 1.16
CA TYR A 53 -18.59 6.81 2.58
C TYR A 53 -19.68 7.86 2.87
N GLY A 54 -19.86 8.83 1.96
CA GLY A 54 -20.93 9.82 2.08
C GLY A 54 -22.32 9.20 2.05
N LEU A 55 -22.57 8.22 1.15
CA LEU A 55 -23.83 7.49 1.06
C LEU A 55 -24.05 6.61 2.30
N TYR A 56 -23.05 5.85 2.74
CA TYR A 56 -23.15 5.05 3.96
C TYR A 56 -23.46 5.91 5.19
N ARG A 57 -22.85 7.10 5.25
CA ARG A 57 -23.08 8.04 6.34
C ARG A 57 -24.53 8.58 6.34
N SER A 58 -25.08 8.91 5.18
CA SER A 58 -26.47 9.34 5.07
C SER A 58 -27.47 8.21 5.39
N GLU A 59 -27.14 6.96 5.04
CA GLU A 59 -28.00 5.80 5.27
C GLU A 59 -27.99 5.35 6.74
N PHE A 60 -26.79 5.25 7.35
CA PHE A 60 -26.64 4.67 8.70
C PHE A 60 -26.45 5.73 9.80
N GLY A 61 -26.41 7.01 9.49
CA GLY A 61 -26.39 8.11 10.46
C GLY A 61 -25.13 8.24 11.34
N PHE A 62 -23.99 7.64 10.95
CA PHE A 62 -22.78 7.67 11.76
C PHE A 62 -22.00 8.99 11.66
N THR A 63 -21.15 9.25 12.65
CA THR A 63 -20.32 10.45 12.75
C THR A 63 -19.10 10.39 11.82
N PRO A 64 -18.43 11.54 11.52
CA PRO A 64 -17.16 11.55 10.80
C PRO A 64 -16.05 10.70 11.47
N MET A 65 -16.03 10.66 12.81
CA MET A 65 -15.13 9.77 13.56
C MET A 65 -15.35 8.30 13.19
N VAL A 66 -16.58 7.84 13.15
CA VAL A 66 -16.91 6.46 12.78
C VAL A 66 -16.53 6.18 11.32
N GLN A 67 -16.75 7.13 10.41
CA GLN A 67 -16.31 7.02 9.00
C GLN A 67 -14.81 6.76 8.89
N THR A 68 -14.00 7.56 9.59
CA THR A 68 -12.54 7.41 9.54
C THR A 68 -12.05 6.16 10.28
N LEU A 69 -12.77 5.69 11.29
CA LEU A 69 -12.51 4.40 11.92
C LEU A 69 -12.81 3.22 10.96
N ILE A 70 -13.92 3.27 10.21
CA ILE A 70 -14.22 2.28 9.16
C ILE A 70 -13.12 2.25 8.10
N PHE A 71 -12.58 3.42 7.71
CA PHE A 71 -11.43 3.49 6.81
C PHE A 71 -10.18 2.87 7.46
N ALA A 72 -9.86 3.26 8.68
CA ALA A 72 -8.63 2.87 9.36
C ALA A 72 -8.60 1.39 9.78
N VAL A 73 -9.75 0.79 10.11
CA VAL A 73 -9.83 -0.62 10.53
C VAL A 73 -9.35 -1.61 9.46
N TYR A 74 -9.36 -1.20 8.21
CA TYR A 74 -8.74 -1.94 7.11
C TYR A 74 -7.25 -2.26 7.41
N VAL A 75 -6.53 -1.33 8.04
CA VAL A 75 -5.13 -1.52 8.43
C VAL A 75 -4.99 -2.59 9.53
N ALA A 76 -5.97 -2.69 10.42
CA ALA A 76 -5.99 -3.73 11.46
C ALA A 76 -6.14 -5.15 10.87
N GLY A 77 -6.81 -5.30 9.74
CA GLY A 77 -6.82 -6.56 8.98
C GLY A 77 -5.54 -6.76 8.15
N LEU A 78 -5.05 -5.69 7.53
CA LEU A 78 -3.93 -5.75 6.59
C LEU A 78 -2.59 -6.08 7.27
N LEU A 79 -2.23 -5.40 8.36
CA LEU A 79 -0.92 -5.57 8.99
C LEU A 79 -0.70 -7.00 9.52
N PRO A 80 -1.59 -7.59 10.33
CA PRO A 80 -1.41 -8.97 10.75
C PRO A 80 -1.35 -9.94 9.57
N ALA A 81 -2.19 -9.74 8.55
CA ALA A 81 -2.20 -10.57 7.36
C ALA A 81 -0.87 -10.48 6.58
N LEU A 82 -0.34 -9.26 6.37
CA LEU A 82 0.94 -9.06 5.71
C LEU A 82 2.07 -9.79 6.43
N LEU A 83 2.13 -9.68 7.76
CA LEU A 83 3.17 -10.29 8.59
C LEU A 83 3.04 -11.83 8.68
N PHE A 84 1.82 -12.36 8.64
CA PHE A 84 1.54 -13.78 8.72
C PHE A 84 1.67 -14.49 7.37
N PHE A 85 1.05 -13.94 6.32
CA PHE A 85 1.01 -14.59 5.02
C PHE A 85 2.32 -14.51 4.23
N GLY A 86 3.27 -13.64 4.61
CA GLY A 86 4.61 -13.59 4.02
C GLY A 86 5.34 -14.94 4.18
N PRO A 87 5.70 -15.34 5.41
CA PRO A 87 6.34 -16.63 5.67
C PRO A 87 5.49 -17.83 5.24
N LEU A 88 4.17 -17.74 5.41
CA LEU A 88 3.26 -18.80 5.02
C LEU A 88 3.25 -19.03 3.49
N SER A 89 3.35 -17.98 2.71
CA SER A 89 3.44 -18.04 1.26
C SER A 89 4.73 -18.74 0.77
N ASP A 90 5.83 -18.61 1.52
CA ASP A 90 7.07 -19.34 1.25
C ASP A 90 6.95 -20.86 1.58
N ALA A 91 6.19 -21.19 2.62
CA ALA A 91 5.99 -22.55 3.08
C ALA A 91 4.92 -23.33 2.30
N LEU A 92 3.73 -22.77 2.12
CA LEU A 92 2.58 -23.44 1.48
C LEU A 92 2.47 -23.16 -0.02
N GLY A 93 3.28 -22.24 -0.54
CA GLY A 93 3.28 -21.82 -1.93
C GLY A 93 2.39 -20.61 -2.21
N ARG A 94 2.76 -19.87 -3.26
CA ARG A 94 2.13 -18.60 -3.65
C ARG A 94 0.63 -18.75 -3.97
N ARG A 95 0.30 -19.80 -4.73
CA ARG A 95 -1.07 -20.07 -5.18
C ARG A 95 -2.05 -20.18 -4.02
N PHE A 96 -1.70 -20.91 -2.95
CA PHE A 96 -2.57 -21.07 -1.78
C PHE A 96 -2.91 -19.73 -1.14
N VAL A 97 -1.90 -18.91 -0.87
CA VAL A 97 -2.12 -17.59 -0.21
C VAL A 97 -2.90 -16.62 -1.11
N LEU A 98 -2.69 -16.67 -2.43
CA LEU A 98 -3.48 -15.86 -3.37
C LEU A 98 -4.96 -16.29 -3.42
N LEU A 99 -5.26 -17.59 -3.31
CA LEU A 99 -6.64 -18.08 -3.20
C LEU A 99 -7.29 -17.63 -1.90
N VAL A 100 -6.57 -17.64 -0.79
CA VAL A 100 -7.05 -17.08 0.50
C VAL A 100 -7.33 -15.59 0.37
N ALA A 101 -6.47 -14.84 -0.31
CA ALA A 101 -6.68 -13.41 -0.56
C ALA A 101 -7.96 -13.16 -1.39
N ILE A 102 -8.20 -13.96 -2.43
CA ILE A 102 -9.44 -13.86 -3.23
C ILE A 102 -10.67 -14.19 -2.37
N ALA A 103 -10.59 -15.24 -1.54
CA ALA A 103 -11.71 -15.64 -0.67
C ALA A 103 -12.08 -14.54 0.34
N PHE A 104 -11.09 -13.90 0.99
CA PHE A 104 -11.33 -12.79 1.89
C PHE A 104 -11.84 -11.54 1.16
N SER A 105 -11.36 -11.28 -0.06
CA SER A 105 -11.85 -10.17 -0.88
C SER A 105 -13.30 -10.36 -1.32
N PHE A 106 -13.66 -11.58 -1.72
CA PHE A 106 -15.04 -11.95 -2.03
C PHE A 106 -15.94 -11.86 -0.79
N LEU A 107 -15.49 -12.38 0.35
CA LEU A 107 -16.20 -12.28 1.63
C LEU A 107 -16.45 -10.80 2.00
N GLY A 108 -15.43 -9.95 1.88
CA GLY A 108 -15.57 -8.51 2.11
C GLY A 108 -16.59 -7.86 1.17
N ALA A 109 -16.59 -8.23 -0.11
CA ALA A 109 -17.56 -7.76 -1.09
C ALA A 109 -19.00 -8.17 -0.73
N VAL A 110 -19.21 -9.43 -0.35
CA VAL A 110 -20.52 -9.93 0.08
C VAL A 110 -21.00 -9.20 1.34
N ILE A 111 -20.15 -9.06 2.35
CA ILE A 111 -20.49 -8.34 3.59
C ILE A 111 -20.91 -6.90 3.27
N LEU A 112 -20.16 -6.19 2.41
CA LEU A 112 -20.45 -4.79 2.08
C LEU A 112 -21.67 -4.65 1.16
N ALA A 113 -21.93 -5.62 0.27
CA ALA A 113 -23.09 -5.62 -0.62
C ALA A 113 -24.43 -5.78 0.14
N PHE A 114 -24.40 -6.48 1.27
CA PHE A 114 -25.58 -6.76 2.10
C PHE A 114 -25.52 -6.04 3.47
N ALA A 115 -24.66 -5.02 3.59
CA ALA A 115 -24.55 -4.26 4.81
C ALA A 115 -25.84 -3.47 5.10
N ASP A 116 -26.49 -3.77 6.23
CA ASP A 116 -27.69 -3.10 6.73
C ASP A 116 -27.43 -2.29 8.01
N ALA A 117 -26.19 -2.35 8.53
CA ALA A 117 -25.77 -1.62 9.71
C ALA A 117 -24.26 -1.27 9.65
N THR A 118 -23.85 -0.27 10.42
CA THR A 118 -22.46 0.22 10.46
C THR A 118 -21.44 -0.88 10.82
N VAL A 119 -21.82 -1.87 11.64
CA VAL A 119 -20.91 -2.96 12.04
C VAL A 119 -20.42 -3.79 10.84
N TRP A 120 -21.25 -3.99 9.83
CA TRP A 120 -20.89 -4.74 8.63
C TRP A 120 -19.82 -4.00 7.81
N LEU A 121 -19.82 -2.66 7.85
CA LEU A 121 -18.76 -1.89 7.20
C LEU A 121 -17.39 -2.18 7.84
N PHE A 122 -17.32 -2.29 9.17
CA PHE A 122 -16.07 -2.67 9.84
C PHE A 122 -15.61 -4.07 9.44
N LEU A 123 -16.52 -5.05 9.46
CA LEU A 123 -16.21 -6.44 9.13
C LEU A 123 -15.77 -6.59 7.67
N GLY A 124 -16.47 -5.96 6.73
CA GLY A 124 -16.08 -5.94 5.31
C GLY A 124 -14.72 -5.30 5.08
N ARG A 125 -14.42 -4.20 5.79
CA ARG A 125 -13.11 -3.52 5.72
C ARG A 125 -11.98 -4.38 6.30
N ILE A 126 -12.20 -5.09 7.41
CA ILE A 126 -11.23 -6.05 7.96
C ILE A 126 -10.97 -7.17 6.94
N ALA A 127 -12.01 -7.74 6.33
CA ALA A 127 -11.86 -8.79 5.32
C ALA A 127 -11.07 -8.30 4.11
N HIS A 128 -11.36 -7.10 3.57
CA HIS A 128 -10.55 -6.50 2.52
C HIS A 128 -9.11 -6.22 2.96
N GLY A 129 -8.89 -5.82 4.22
CA GLY A 129 -7.55 -5.65 4.78
C GLY A 129 -6.76 -6.96 4.74
N VAL A 130 -7.35 -8.06 5.24
CA VAL A 130 -6.74 -9.39 5.20
C VAL A 130 -6.43 -9.80 3.77
N ALA A 131 -7.35 -9.58 2.83
CA ALA A 131 -7.16 -9.88 1.41
C ALA A 131 -5.94 -9.16 0.82
N VAL A 132 -5.82 -7.86 1.05
CA VAL A 132 -4.71 -7.06 0.52
C VAL A 132 -3.39 -7.40 1.21
N GLY A 133 -3.40 -7.64 2.52
CA GLY A 133 -2.19 -8.05 3.26
C GLY A 133 -1.65 -9.37 2.75
N ALA A 134 -2.49 -10.38 2.58
CA ALA A 134 -2.12 -11.68 2.03
C ALA A 134 -1.65 -11.58 0.56
N CYS A 135 -2.38 -10.81 -0.28
CA CYS A 135 -2.02 -10.60 -1.67
C CYS A 135 -0.68 -9.89 -1.82
N SER A 136 -0.43 -8.82 -1.08
CA SER A 136 0.80 -8.02 -1.18
C SER A 136 2.05 -8.86 -0.91
N ALA A 137 1.97 -9.76 0.08
CA ALA A 137 3.06 -10.66 0.40
C ALA A 137 3.32 -11.69 -0.72
N ALA A 138 2.27 -12.35 -1.23
CA ALA A 138 2.39 -13.44 -2.17
C ALA A 138 2.54 -12.98 -3.63
N ALA A 139 1.81 -11.92 -4.05
CA ALA A 139 1.77 -11.49 -5.44
C ALA A 139 3.09 -10.88 -5.92
N SER A 140 3.76 -10.08 -5.08
CA SER A 140 5.06 -9.50 -5.43
C SER A 140 6.11 -10.57 -5.72
N ALA A 141 6.16 -11.62 -4.88
CA ALA A 141 7.06 -12.73 -5.08
C ALA A 141 6.66 -13.58 -6.31
N ALA A 142 5.36 -13.85 -6.49
CA ALA A 142 4.86 -14.59 -7.65
C ALA A 142 5.14 -13.86 -8.97
N LEU A 143 5.02 -12.53 -9.01
CA LEU A 143 5.36 -11.71 -10.18
C LEU A 143 6.84 -11.82 -10.56
N LEU A 144 7.74 -11.85 -9.55
CA LEU A 144 9.18 -12.07 -9.79
C LEU A 144 9.46 -13.46 -10.34
N GLU A 145 8.78 -14.48 -9.82
CA GLU A 145 8.93 -15.88 -10.25
C GLU A 145 8.39 -16.13 -11.66
N HIS A 146 7.35 -15.38 -12.08
CA HIS A 146 6.65 -15.59 -13.35
C HIS A 146 6.97 -14.53 -14.41
N GLU A 147 7.92 -13.63 -14.17
CA GLU A 147 8.34 -12.66 -15.18
C GLU A 147 9.09 -13.37 -16.33
N PRO A 148 8.60 -13.28 -17.60
CA PRO A 148 9.11 -14.09 -18.71
C PRO A 148 10.58 -13.88 -19.03
N SER A 149 11.09 -12.64 -18.87
CA SER A 149 12.47 -12.25 -19.18
C SER A 149 13.41 -12.35 -17.96
N ARG A 150 12.91 -12.78 -16.79
CA ARG A 150 13.62 -12.77 -15.50
C ARG A 150 14.16 -11.37 -15.13
N ASN A 151 13.46 -10.35 -15.59
CA ASN A 151 13.81 -8.97 -15.31
C ASN A 151 13.15 -8.49 -14.01
N PHE A 152 13.90 -8.54 -12.91
CA PHE A 152 13.43 -8.11 -11.59
C PHE A 152 12.91 -6.67 -11.57
N ARG A 153 13.53 -5.77 -12.35
CA ARG A 153 13.10 -4.39 -12.45
C ARG A 153 11.72 -4.28 -13.10
N ARG A 154 11.48 -5.06 -14.17
CA ARG A 154 10.18 -5.10 -14.86
C ARG A 154 9.08 -5.67 -13.96
N ALA A 155 9.36 -6.74 -13.23
CA ALA A 155 8.41 -7.32 -12.28
C ALA A 155 8.06 -6.35 -11.15
N GLY A 156 9.04 -5.70 -10.55
CA GLY A 156 8.83 -4.69 -9.51
C GLY A 156 8.05 -3.47 -10.00
N LEU A 157 8.35 -2.96 -11.20
CA LEU A 157 7.58 -1.88 -11.82
C LEU A 157 6.13 -2.30 -12.11
N ALA A 158 5.92 -3.49 -12.64
CA ALA A 158 4.57 -4.01 -12.90
C ALA A 158 3.76 -4.12 -11.60
N ALA A 159 4.34 -4.70 -10.54
CA ALA A 159 3.69 -4.78 -9.24
C ALA A 159 3.29 -3.40 -8.70
N THR A 160 4.21 -2.44 -8.75
CA THR A 160 3.96 -1.07 -8.27
C THR A 160 2.87 -0.37 -9.06
N LEU A 161 2.96 -0.41 -10.41
CA LEU A 161 1.97 0.21 -11.28
C LEU A 161 0.59 -0.41 -11.09
N THR A 162 0.53 -1.73 -11.03
CA THR A 162 -0.73 -2.46 -10.92
C THR A 162 -1.41 -2.21 -9.58
N THR A 163 -0.63 -2.23 -8.49
CA THR A 163 -1.13 -1.91 -7.14
C THR A 163 -1.74 -0.51 -7.10
N ALA A 164 -1.02 0.47 -7.62
CA ALA A 164 -1.45 1.85 -7.57
C ALA A 164 -2.60 2.15 -8.53
N LEU A 165 -2.63 1.51 -9.72
CA LEU A 165 -3.78 1.59 -10.64
C LEU A 165 -5.03 0.99 -10.01
N GLY A 166 -4.92 -0.18 -9.38
CA GLY A 166 -6.04 -0.78 -8.65
C GLY A 166 -6.58 0.14 -7.57
N ALA A 167 -5.68 0.71 -6.74
CA ALA A 167 -6.05 1.65 -5.70
C ALA A 167 -6.69 2.95 -6.24
N ALA A 168 -6.23 3.47 -7.38
CA ALA A 168 -6.80 4.64 -8.03
C ALA A 168 -8.17 4.35 -8.66
N LEU A 169 -8.30 3.22 -9.33
CA LEU A 169 -9.53 2.86 -10.05
C LEU A 169 -10.67 2.49 -9.09
N GLY A 170 -10.38 2.02 -7.87
CA GLY A 170 -11.39 1.62 -6.89
C GLY A 170 -12.44 2.71 -6.59
N PRO A 171 -12.03 3.92 -6.16
CA PRO A 171 -12.96 5.01 -5.92
C PRO A 171 -13.71 5.48 -7.16
N LEU A 172 -13.05 5.52 -8.32
CA LEU A 172 -13.70 5.86 -9.60
C LEU A 172 -14.74 4.83 -10.00
N PHE A 173 -14.40 3.55 -9.91
CA PHE A 173 -15.28 2.43 -10.22
C PHE A 173 -16.50 2.42 -9.29
N GLY A 174 -16.26 2.50 -7.97
CA GLY A 174 -17.33 2.56 -6.98
C GLY A 174 -18.23 3.78 -7.17
N GLY A 175 -17.62 4.96 -7.35
CA GLY A 175 -18.33 6.21 -7.59
C GLY A 175 -19.16 6.21 -8.88
N ALA A 176 -18.62 5.67 -9.99
CA ALA A 176 -19.32 5.61 -11.27
C ALA A 176 -20.53 4.68 -11.22
N ILE A 177 -20.37 3.48 -10.65
CA ILE A 177 -21.49 2.54 -10.54
C ILE A 177 -22.56 3.10 -9.62
N ALA A 178 -22.19 3.63 -8.46
CA ALA A 178 -23.13 4.19 -7.49
C ALA A 178 -23.83 5.46 -7.99
N GLN A 179 -23.19 6.25 -8.87
CA GLN A 179 -23.78 7.47 -9.42
C GLN A 179 -24.80 7.21 -10.50
N TYR A 180 -24.54 6.23 -11.40
CA TYR A 180 -25.28 6.09 -12.63
C TYR A 180 -26.14 4.82 -12.72
N LEU A 181 -25.96 3.87 -11.79
CA LEU A 181 -26.69 2.60 -11.80
C LEU A 181 -27.55 2.44 -10.55
N PRO A 182 -28.59 1.57 -10.57
CA PRO A 182 -29.44 1.33 -9.42
C PRO A 182 -28.66 0.64 -8.27
N HIS A 183 -29.22 0.70 -7.06
CA HIS A 183 -28.65 0.06 -5.87
C HIS A 183 -27.21 0.48 -5.58
N PRO A 184 -26.97 1.79 -5.30
CA PRO A 184 -25.63 2.38 -5.23
C PRO A 184 -24.70 1.77 -4.17
N LEU A 185 -25.25 1.18 -3.12
CA LEU A 185 -24.47 0.53 -2.05
C LEU A 185 -24.22 -0.97 -2.27
N THR A 186 -24.97 -1.61 -3.18
CA THR A 186 -24.88 -3.06 -3.45
C THR A 186 -24.15 -3.34 -4.76
N LEU A 187 -24.58 -2.69 -5.86
CA LEU A 187 -24.15 -3.02 -7.22
C LEU A 187 -22.62 -2.87 -7.43
N PRO A 188 -21.91 -1.88 -6.84
CA PRO A 188 -20.44 -1.81 -6.97
C PRO A 188 -19.74 -3.08 -6.51
N TYR A 189 -20.21 -3.69 -5.43
CA TYR A 189 -19.62 -4.91 -4.89
C TYR A 189 -20.02 -6.17 -5.65
N VAL A 190 -21.25 -6.22 -6.19
CA VAL A 190 -21.69 -7.32 -7.06
C VAL A 190 -20.87 -7.34 -8.35
N VAL A 191 -20.69 -6.19 -9.01
CA VAL A 191 -19.84 -6.10 -10.21
C VAL A 191 -18.39 -6.43 -9.88
N PHE A 192 -17.90 -5.97 -8.74
CA PHE A 192 -16.57 -6.34 -8.27
C PHE A 192 -16.43 -7.85 -8.03
N ALA A 193 -17.41 -8.52 -7.42
CA ALA A 193 -17.41 -9.97 -7.25
C ALA A 193 -17.33 -10.72 -8.59
N VAL A 194 -17.97 -10.20 -9.64
CA VAL A 194 -17.84 -10.73 -11.01
C VAL A 194 -16.40 -10.56 -11.52
N LEU A 195 -15.76 -9.42 -11.26
CA LEU A 195 -14.35 -9.21 -11.65
C LEU A 195 -13.36 -10.14 -10.90
N LEU A 196 -13.73 -10.68 -9.74
CA LEU A 196 -12.92 -11.68 -9.06
C LEU A 196 -12.93 -13.06 -9.75
N VAL A 197 -13.94 -13.36 -10.58
CA VAL A 197 -14.05 -14.68 -11.24
C VAL A 197 -12.86 -14.94 -12.18
N PRO A 198 -12.49 -14.06 -13.12
CA PRO A 198 -11.27 -14.25 -13.91
C PRO A 198 -10.00 -14.34 -13.05
N ALA A 199 -9.90 -13.53 -11.98
CA ALA A 199 -8.76 -13.58 -11.06
C ALA A 199 -8.65 -14.97 -10.39
N LEU A 200 -9.78 -15.53 -9.95
CA LEU A 200 -9.85 -16.87 -9.39
C LEU A 200 -9.39 -17.94 -10.41
N ILE A 201 -9.96 -17.91 -11.62
CA ILE A 201 -9.61 -18.86 -12.68
C ILE A 201 -8.11 -18.77 -13.00
N MET A 202 -7.57 -17.57 -13.21
CA MET A 202 -6.14 -17.38 -13.49
C MET A 202 -5.26 -17.89 -12.35
N THR A 203 -5.69 -17.69 -11.09
CA THR A 203 -4.96 -18.17 -9.90
C THR A 203 -5.02 -19.70 -9.79
N LEU A 204 -6.16 -20.31 -10.12
CA LEU A 204 -6.30 -21.77 -10.17
C LEU A 204 -5.44 -22.41 -11.25
N LEU A 205 -5.14 -21.71 -12.32
CA LEU A 205 -4.28 -22.16 -13.40
C LEU A 205 -2.77 -21.92 -13.13
N LEU A 206 -2.41 -21.21 -12.04
CA LEU A 206 -1.00 -21.04 -11.68
C LEU A 206 -0.38 -22.41 -11.32
N PRO A 207 0.85 -22.68 -11.80
CA PRO A 207 1.59 -23.84 -11.38
C PRO A 207 1.74 -23.87 -9.85
N THR A 208 1.60 -25.05 -9.27
CA THR A 208 1.87 -25.23 -7.85
C THR A 208 3.38 -25.13 -7.64
N SER A 209 3.84 -24.02 -7.07
CA SER A 209 5.25 -23.87 -6.69
C SER A 209 5.57 -24.90 -5.61
N ALA A 210 6.65 -25.67 -5.77
CA ALA A 210 7.11 -26.55 -4.71
C ALA A 210 7.40 -25.70 -3.45
N PRO A 211 7.00 -26.16 -2.27
CA PRO A 211 7.31 -25.45 -1.03
C PRO A 211 8.83 -25.25 -0.91
N ARG A 212 9.26 -24.01 -0.66
CA ARG A 212 10.68 -23.71 -0.45
C ARG A 212 11.21 -24.21 0.89
N CYS A 213 10.29 -24.34 1.87
CA CYS A 213 10.59 -24.87 3.19
C CYS A 213 9.49 -25.84 3.62
N ALA A 214 9.86 -27.00 4.17
CA ALA A 214 8.89 -28.00 4.63
C ALA A 214 8.05 -27.51 5.83
N ARG A 215 8.56 -26.55 6.60
CA ARG A 215 7.84 -25.86 7.70
C ARG A 215 8.38 -24.43 7.80
N PRO A 216 7.52 -23.41 7.99
CA PRO A 216 8.00 -22.08 8.26
C PRO A 216 8.73 -22.08 9.61
N THR A 217 9.95 -21.59 9.63
CA THR A 217 10.74 -21.44 10.87
C THR A 217 10.14 -20.41 11.81
N GLN A 218 9.37 -19.47 11.25
CA GLN A 218 8.60 -18.46 11.99
C GLN A 218 7.25 -18.26 11.30
N LEU A 219 6.16 -18.26 12.08
CA LEU A 219 4.79 -18.02 11.57
C LEU A 219 4.52 -16.54 11.27
N PHE A 220 5.24 -15.65 11.92
CA PHE A 220 5.12 -14.21 11.73
C PHE A 220 6.45 -13.58 11.38
N GLN A 221 6.46 -12.71 10.39
CA GLN A 221 7.59 -11.85 10.10
C GLN A 221 7.64 -10.75 11.16
N ILE A 222 8.57 -10.87 12.12
CA ILE A 222 8.69 -9.88 13.20
C ILE A 222 9.31 -8.60 12.65
N PRO A 223 8.64 -7.43 12.77
CA PRO A 223 9.24 -6.15 12.42
C PRO A 223 10.50 -5.90 13.24
N HIS A 224 11.63 -5.70 12.55
CA HIS A 224 12.91 -5.47 13.22
C HIS A 224 13.72 -4.42 12.48
N VAL A 225 14.32 -3.48 13.25
CA VAL A 225 15.18 -2.42 12.71
C VAL A 225 16.56 -2.55 13.31
N PRO A 226 17.56 -3.07 12.56
CA PRO A 226 18.93 -3.21 13.02
C PRO A 226 19.56 -1.86 13.42
N ALA A 227 20.41 -1.88 14.45
CA ALA A 227 21.03 -0.67 14.98
C ALA A 227 21.78 0.17 13.92
N PRO A 228 22.57 -0.44 13.00
CA PRO A 228 23.33 0.33 12.00
C PRO A 228 22.48 1.20 11.08
N ILE A 229 21.25 0.76 10.76
CA ILE A 229 20.36 1.44 9.79
C ILE A 229 19.26 2.27 10.45
N ARG A 230 19.14 2.29 11.79
CA ARG A 230 18.03 2.95 12.51
C ARG A 230 17.79 4.38 12.08
N ARG A 231 18.84 5.15 11.86
CA ARG A 231 18.71 6.56 11.49
C ARG A 231 18.11 6.74 10.09
N VAL A 232 18.64 6.01 9.11
CA VAL A 232 18.14 6.04 7.73
C VAL A 232 16.70 5.51 7.72
N PHE A 233 16.44 4.44 8.46
CA PHE A 233 15.11 3.84 8.57
C PHE A 233 14.08 4.84 9.09
N TRP A 234 14.29 5.46 10.25
CA TRP A 234 13.30 6.34 10.87
C TRP A 234 13.06 7.62 10.07
N LEU A 235 14.11 8.25 9.53
CA LEU A 235 13.96 9.44 8.69
C LEU A 235 13.18 9.14 7.41
N SER A 236 13.46 8.01 6.78
CA SER A 236 12.78 7.57 5.57
C SER A 236 11.33 7.18 5.87
N SER A 237 11.10 6.35 6.88
CA SER A 237 9.78 5.83 7.23
C SER A 237 8.83 6.92 7.72
N LEU A 238 9.30 7.87 8.54
CA LEU A 238 8.48 8.99 9.01
C LEU A 238 8.10 9.95 7.86
N GLY A 239 9.03 10.21 6.92
CA GLY A 239 8.71 11.01 5.73
C GLY A 239 7.61 10.37 4.87
N VAL A 240 7.67 9.06 4.70
CA VAL A 240 6.61 8.33 3.97
C VAL A 240 5.33 8.22 4.80
N ALA A 241 5.41 8.02 6.11
CA ALA A 241 4.25 7.97 6.98
C ALA A 241 3.42 9.26 6.93
N LEU A 242 4.09 10.44 6.89
CA LEU A 242 3.40 11.72 6.67
C LEU A 242 2.72 11.79 5.29
N ALA A 243 3.39 11.31 4.26
CA ALA A 243 2.83 11.26 2.91
C ALA A 243 1.62 10.31 2.84
N TRP A 244 1.68 9.15 3.48
CA TRP A 244 0.54 8.24 3.63
C TRP A 244 -0.60 8.86 4.43
N GLY A 245 -0.30 9.64 5.48
CA GLY A 245 -1.29 10.36 6.25
C GLY A 245 -2.07 11.37 5.40
N ALA A 246 -1.37 12.17 4.58
CA ALA A 246 -2.00 13.09 3.65
C ALA A 246 -2.89 12.36 2.62
N VAL A 247 -2.41 11.24 2.06
CA VAL A 247 -3.22 10.39 1.19
C VAL A 247 -4.42 9.81 1.93
N GLY A 248 -4.25 9.38 3.18
CA GLY A 248 -5.34 8.87 4.03
C GLY A 248 -6.47 9.89 4.21
N LEU A 249 -6.16 11.17 4.34
CA LEU A 249 -7.16 12.25 4.37
C LEU A 249 -7.96 12.32 3.06
N PHE A 250 -7.28 12.21 1.91
CA PHE A 250 -7.96 12.18 0.61
C PHE A 250 -8.84 10.95 0.42
N GLN A 251 -8.49 9.84 1.02
CA GLN A 251 -9.26 8.60 0.91
C GLN A 251 -10.42 8.52 1.92
N SER A 252 -10.30 9.18 3.08
CA SER A 252 -11.27 9.04 4.17
C SER A 252 -12.17 10.26 4.36
N VAL A 253 -11.68 11.48 4.11
CA VAL A 253 -12.38 12.74 4.45
C VAL A 253 -12.77 13.53 3.20
N VAL A 254 -11.86 13.69 2.23
CA VAL A 254 -12.06 14.57 1.08
C VAL A 254 -13.32 14.24 0.26
N PRO A 255 -13.73 13.00 0.03
CA PRO A 255 -14.95 12.70 -0.70
C PRO A 255 -16.21 13.32 -0.03
N THR A 256 -16.28 13.30 1.29
CA THR A 256 -17.39 13.91 2.04
C THR A 256 -17.26 15.43 2.08
N TRP A 257 -16.05 15.94 2.15
CA TRP A 257 -15.76 17.38 2.17
C TRP A 257 -16.12 18.06 0.84
N ILE A 258 -15.89 17.42 -0.30
CA ILE A 258 -16.32 17.90 -1.63
C ILE A 258 -17.82 18.19 -1.64
N VAL A 259 -18.63 17.30 -1.07
CA VAL A 259 -20.07 17.49 -1.00
C VAL A 259 -20.43 18.67 -0.09
N SER A 260 -19.83 18.76 1.09
CA SER A 260 -20.16 19.78 2.08
C SER A 260 -19.65 21.18 1.72
N LEU A 261 -18.46 21.29 1.11
CA LEU A 261 -17.81 22.57 0.82
C LEU A 261 -18.14 23.08 -0.59
N LEU A 262 -18.14 22.21 -1.58
CA LEU A 262 -18.31 22.59 -2.98
C LEU A 262 -19.74 22.35 -3.49
N GLY A 263 -20.61 21.71 -2.68
CA GLY A 263 -21.98 21.37 -3.09
C GLY A 263 -22.03 20.33 -4.22
N VAL A 264 -20.90 19.68 -4.53
CA VAL A 264 -20.81 18.70 -5.63
C VAL A 264 -21.16 17.32 -5.11
N SER A 265 -22.36 16.87 -5.41
CA SER A 265 -22.88 15.55 -5.00
C SER A 265 -22.48 14.39 -5.91
N ASN A 266 -21.79 14.66 -7.03
CA ASN A 266 -21.39 13.64 -7.98
C ASN A 266 -20.27 12.76 -7.42
N LEU A 267 -20.58 11.47 -7.24
CA LEU A 267 -19.67 10.48 -6.63
C LEU A 267 -18.43 10.18 -7.49
N VAL A 268 -18.53 10.38 -8.81
CA VAL A 268 -17.37 10.23 -9.72
C VAL A 268 -16.35 11.34 -9.46
N VAL A 269 -16.82 12.55 -9.18
CA VAL A 269 -15.94 13.69 -8.84
C VAL A 269 -15.24 13.41 -7.50
N ALA A 270 -15.98 12.94 -6.50
CA ALA A 270 -15.42 12.58 -5.20
C ALA A 270 -14.40 11.45 -5.30
N GLY A 271 -14.74 10.37 -6.02
CA GLY A 271 -13.83 9.25 -6.30
C GLY A 271 -12.63 9.67 -7.17
N GLY A 272 -12.85 10.59 -8.12
CA GLY A 272 -11.83 11.15 -9.00
C GLY A 272 -10.75 11.93 -8.26
N ALA A 273 -11.12 12.73 -7.27
CA ALA A 273 -10.17 13.45 -6.42
C ALA A 273 -9.29 12.49 -5.62
N ALA A 274 -9.87 11.43 -5.06
CA ALA A 274 -9.11 10.38 -4.38
C ALA A 274 -8.20 9.61 -5.36
N ALA A 275 -8.70 9.27 -6.55
CA ALA A 275 -7.94 8.59 -7.59
C ALA A 275 -6.75 9.43 -8.09
N LEU A 276 -6.93 10.74 -8.23
CA LEU A 276 -5.91 11.65 -8.73
C LEU A 276 -4.65 11.65 -7.85
N THR A 277 -4.80 11.54 -6.53
CA THR A 277 -3.64 11.40 -5.62
C THR A 277 -2.84 10.14 -5.93
N MET A 278 -3.49 9.03 -6.22
CA MET A 278 -2.82 7.76 -6.53
C MET A 278 -2.19 7.79 -7.92
N ILE A 279 -2.88 8.34 -8.93
CA ILE A 279 -2.35 8.49 -10.28
C ILE A 279 -1.10 9.38 -10.28
N ALA A 280 -1.16 10.54 -9.64
CA ALA A 280 -0.01 11.43 -9.51
C ALA A 280 1.16 10.77 -8.76
N SER A 281 0.85 9.97 -7.73
CA SER A 281 1.85 9.19 -7.00
C SER A 281 2.57 8.18 -7.89
N VAL A 282 1.85 7.46 -8.75
CA VAL A 282 2.44 6.50 -9.69
C VAL A 282 3.38 7.20 -10.67
N ILE A 283 2.91 8.29 -11.27
CA ILE A 283 3.73 9.07 -12.21
C ILE A 283 5.01 9.56 -11.51
N ALA A 284 4.88 10.09 -10.30
CA ALA A 284 6.01 10.54 -9.51
C ALA A 284 7.00 9.41 -9.16
N GLN A 285 6.51 8.22 -8.81
CA GLN A 285 7.36 7.05 -8.54
C GLN A 285 8.16 6.63 -9.77
N LEU A 286 7.56 6.66 -10.97
CA LEU A 286 8.27 6.37 -12.23
C LEU A 286 9.38 7.39 -12.51
N LEU A 287 9.10 8.68 -12.30
CA LEU A 287 10.05 9.76 -12.50
C LEU A 287 11.14 9.78 -11.42
N ALA A 288 10.84 9.34 -10.21
CA ALA A 288 11.77 9.28 -9.08
C ALA A 288 13.02 8.43 -9.35
N ASN A 289 12.95 7.47 -10.28
CA ASN A 289 14.11 6.65 -10.66
C ASN A 289 15.28 7.45 -11.26
N ARG A 290 15.04 8.68 -11.69
CA ARG A 290 16.06 9.60 -12.19
C ARG A 290 16.72 10.45 -11.09
N LEU A 291 16.20 10.40 -9.87
CA LEU A 291 16.67 11.18 -8.74
C LEU A 291 17.43 10.30 -7.74
N ALA A 292 18.41 10.88 -7.04
CA ALA A 292 19.01 10.24 -5.87
C ALA A 292 17.92 9.98 -4.80
N ALA A 293 18.03 8.89 -4.03
CA ALA A 293 17.05 8.50 -3.03
C ALA A 293 16.76 9.62 -2.00
N SER A 294 17.82 10.28 -1.53
CA SER A 294 17.72 11.41 -0.61
C SER A 294 17.04 12.64 -1.20
N THR A 295 17.30 12.94 -2.47
CA THR A 295 16.69 14.07 -3.19
C THR A 295 15.20 13.78 -3.42
N SER A 296 14.86 12.57 -3.87
CA SER A 296 13.49 12.13 -4.06
C SER A 296 12.67 12.25 -2.76
N LEU A 297 13.21 11.77 -1.64
CA LEU A 297 12.55 11.85 -0.33
C LEU A 297 12.33 13.31 0.11
N ARG A 298 13.35 14.17 -0.03
CA ARG A 298 13.24 15.60 0.35
C ARG A 298 12.21 16.34 -0.46
N TRP A 299 12.25 16.23 -1.78
CA TRP A 299 11.27 16.85 -2.65
C TRP A 299 9.87 16.30 -2.41
N GLY A 300 9.78 14.99 -2.13
CA GLY A 300 8.51 14.34 -1.80
C GLY A 300 7.88 14.89 -0.52
N VAL A 301 8.64 14.94 0.57
CA VAL A 301 8.15 15.51 1.86
C VAL A 301 7.82 16.99 1.72
N GLY A 302 8.64 17.76 0.98
CA GLY A 302 8.36 19.17 0.68
C GLY A 302 7.05 19.36 -0.09
N ALA A 303 6.81 18.56 -1.12
CA ALA A 303 5.58 18.59 -1.90
C ALA A 303 4.35 18.22 -1.05
N VAL A 304 4.46 17.22 -0.15
CA VAL A 304 3.38 16.92 0.80
C VAL A 304 3.08 18.14 1.69
N GLY A 305 4.12 18.79 2.24
CA GLY A 305 3.95 20.00 3.05
C GLY A 305 3.25 21.14 2.29
N VAL A 306 3.66 21.40 1.04
CA VAL A 306 2.98 22.37 0.15
C VAL A 306 1.53 21.97 -0.11
N GLY A 307 1.27 20.68 -0.35
CA GLY A 307 -0.07 20.16 -0.55
C GLY A 307 -0.96 20.31 0.69
N MET A 308 -0.41 20.11 1.90
CA MET A 308 -1.14 20.34 3.15
C MET A 308 -1.51 21.82 3.30
N LEU A 309 -0.62 22.77 3.00
CA LEU A 309 -0.95 24.18 2.93
C LEU A 309 -1.97 24.50 1.83
N GLY A 310 -1.90 23.78 0.71
CA GLY A 310 -2.91 23.87 -0.36
C GLY A 310 -4.31 23.48 0.10
N LEU A 311 -4.47 22.46 0.97
CA LEU A 311 -5.76 22.11 1.57
C LEU A 311 -6.34 23.28 2.39
N LEU A 312 -5.48 23.98 3.12
CA LEU A 312 -5.88 25.18 3.84
C LEU A 312 -6.42 26.26 2.87
N VAL A 313 -5.74 26.47 1.74
CA VAL A 313 -6.20 27.43 0.73
C VAL A 313 -7.54 27.02 0.12
N VAL A 314 -7.76 25.72 -0.15
CA VAL A 314 -9.04 25.20 -0.67
C VAL A 314 -10.18 25.41 0.32
N ASP A 315 -9.91 25.35 1.61
CA ASP A 315 -10.93 25.57 2.64
C ASP A 315 -11.43 27.03 2.68
N PHE A 316 -10.53 28.00 2.46
CA PHE A 316 -10.87 29.42 2.36
C PHE A 316 -11.35 29.86 0.97
N LEU A 317 -10.88 29.24 -0.07
CA LEU A 317 -11.22 29.48 -1.48
C LEU A 317 -11.74 28.21 -2.14
N PRO A 318 -13.01 27.85 -1.89
CA PRO A 318 -13.60 26.61 -2.38
C PRO A 318 -13.55 26.52 -3.90
N SER A 319 -12.69 25.62 -4.43
CA SER A 319 -12.55 25.39 -5.87
C SER A 319 -12.18 23.95 -6.14
N LEU A 320 -12.97 23.27 -6.98
CA LEU A 320 -12.68 21.92 -7.43
C LEU A 320 -11.35 21.84 -8.21
N ALA A 321 -11.07 22.84 -9.04
CA ALA A 321 -9.83 22.90 -9.80
C ALA A 321 -8.61 23.01 -8.86
N LEU A 322 -8.69 23.86 -7.83
CA LEU A 322 -7.64 23.98 -6.82
C LEU A 322 -7.47 22.70 -6.03
N LEU A 323 -8.56 22.04 -5.64
CA LEU A 323 -8.52 20.73 -4.97
C LEU A 323 -7.84 19.67 -5.83
N CYS A 324 -8.11 19.64 -7.14
CA CYS A 324 -7.43 18.71 -8.06
C CYS A 324 -5.92 19.00 -8.14
N VAL A 325 -5.49 20.27 -8.16
CA VAL A 325 -4.08 20.65 -8.11
C VAL A 325 -3.44 20.17 -6.81
N VAL A 326 -4.09 20.41 -5.67
CA VAL A 326 -3.62 19.96 -4.35
C VAL A 326 -3.54 18.42 -4.28
N ALA A 327 -4.53 17.71 -4.81
CA ALA A 327 -4.50 16.24 -4.92
C ALA A 327 -3.29 15.75 -5.71
N ALA A 328 -3.01 16.39 -6.86
CA ALA A 328 -1.85 16.04 -7.69
C ALA A 328 -0.52 16.35 -6.97
N VAL A 329 -0.43 17.47 -6.25
CA VAL A 329 0.77 17.83 -5.47
C VAL A 329 1.02 16.84 -4.34
N ILE A 330 0.00 16.49 -3.55
CA ILE A 330 0.11 15.50 -2.46
C ILE A 330 0.46 14.13 -3.03
N GLY A 331 -0.19 13.71 -4.12
CA GLY A 331 0.11 12.45 -4.79
C GLY A 331 1.56 12.40 -5.29
N THR A 332 2.03 13.46 -5.94
CA THR A 332 3.43 13.59 -6.36
C THR A 332 4.37 13.49 -5.16
N GLY A 333 4.07 14.21 -4.09
CA GLY A 333 4.85 14.16 -2.85
C GLY A 333 4.90 12.76 -2.24
N HIS A 334 3.76 12.05 -2.20
CA HIS A 334 3.70 10.66 -1.75
C HIS A 334 4.57 9.74 -2.63
N GLY A 335 4.43 9.83 -3.95
CA GLY A 335 5.18 8.99 -4.87
C GLY A 335 6.69 9.17 -4.77
N LEU A 336 7.16 10.43 -4.72
CA LEU A 336 8.58 10.76 -4.55
C LEU A 336 9.12 10.29 -3.19
N SER A 337 8.35 10.52 -2.11
CA SER A 337 8.73 10.10 -0.74
C SER A 337 8.85 8.59 -0.65
N PHE A 338 7.85 7.85 -1.14
CA PHE A 338 7.82 6.40 -1.09
C PHE A 338 8.97 5.77 -1.88
N ALA A 339 9.17 6.20 -3.14
CA ALA A 339 10.25 5.69 -3.98
C ALA A 339 11.63 6.01 -3.41
N GLY A 340 11.83 7.22 -2.88
CA GLY A 340 13.09 7.63 -2.26
C GLY A 340 13.39 6.83 -0.99
N ALA A 341 12.43 6.73 -0.10
CA ALA A 341 12.56 6.01 1.17
C ALA A 341 12.80 4.51 0.96
N MET A 342 12.02 3.87 0.08
CA MET A 342 12.18 2.45 -0.21
C MET A 342 13.58 2.13 -0.73
N ARG A 343 14.14 2.96 -1.64
CA ARG A 343 15.50 2.79 -2.13
C ARG A 343 16.54 3.03 -1.03
N ALA A 344 16.37 4.05 -0.18
CA ALA A 344 17.29 4.33 0.91
C ALA A 344 17.32 3.20 1.94
N VAL A 345 16.14 2.71 2.36
CA VAL A 345 16.02 1.60 3.33
C VAL A 345 16.59 0.31 2.74
N ASN A 346 16.25 -0.03 1.49
CA ASN A 346 16.77 -1.24 0.84
C ASN A 346 18.28 -1.20 0.69
N ALA A 347 18.87 -0.09 0.23
CA ALA A 347 20.32 0.05 0.10
C ALA A 347 21.02 -0.10 1.46
N ALA A 348 20.56 0.63 2.48
CA ALA A 348 21.14 0.55 3.82
C ALA A 348 21.04 -0.86 4.41
N THR A 349 19.92 -1.55 4.21
CA THR A 349 19.73 -2.91 4.72
C THR A 349 20.60 -3.92 3.99
N THR A 350 20.69 -3.83 2.65
CA THR A 350 21.55 -4.73 1.86
C THR A 350 23.02 -4.59 2.24
N GLU A 351 23.47 -3.37 2.53
CA GLU A 351 24.88 -3.07 2.84
C GLU A 351 25.24 -3.43 4.28
N HIS A 352 24.37 -3.15 5.26
CA HIS A 352 24.74 -3.21 6.67
C HIS A 352 24.01 -4.30 7.46
N ALA A 353 22.93 -4.90 6.94
CA ALA A 353 22.13 -5.89 7.65
C ALA A 353 21.35 -6.82 6.69
N PRO A 354 22.02 -7.54 5.77
CA PRO A 354 21.36 -8.33 4.72
C PRO A 354 20.41 -9.40 5.29
N ASP A 355 20.75 -10.01 6.42
CA ASP A 355 19.94 -11.05 7.06
C ASP A 355 18.64 -10.52 7.67
N ALA A 356 18.55 -9.21 7.92
CA ALA A 356 17.38 -8.56 8.50
C ALA A 356 16.43 -7.94 7.47
N HIS A 357 16.62 -8.19 6.16
CA HIS A 357 15.89 -7.54 5.09
C HIS A 357 14.37 -7.68 5.22
N GLY A 358 13.87 -8.88 5.45
CA GLY A 358 12.44 -9.14 5.64
C GLY A 358 11.84 -8.40 6.85
N GLY A 359 12.53 -8.46 8.00
CA GLY A 359 12.09 -7.76 9.21
C GLY A 359 12.10 -6.23 9.07
N THR A 360 13.08 -5.69 8.35
CA THR A 360 13.18 -4.24 8.08
C THR A 360 12.05 -3.77 7.16
N LEU A 361 11.73 -4.50 6.10
CA LEU A 361 10.59 -4.18 5.22
C LEU A 361 9.26 -4.31 5.96
N ALA A 362 9.09 -5.33 6.80
CA ALA A 362 7.92 -5.48 7.64
C ALA A 362 7.73 -4.26 8.57
N ALA A 363 8.82 -3.80 9.21
CA ALA A 363 8.81 -2.60 10.03
C ALA A 363 8.47 -1.34 9.20
N PHE A 364 9.04 -1.22 7.99
CA PHE A 364 8.79 -0.10 7.09
C PHE A 364 7.30 0.00 6.70
N PHE A 365 6.70 -1.09 6.27
CA PHE A 365 5.28 -1.10 5.93
C PHE A 365 4.39 -0.88 7.17
N THR A 366 4.76 -1.42 8.33
CA THR A 366 4.03 -1.17 9.58
C THR A 366 3.98 0.32 9.91
N VAL A 367 5.11 1.03 9.87
CA VAL A 367 5.16 2.48 10.12
C VAL A 367 4.30 3.25 9.11
N ASN A 368 4.34 2.86 7.84
CA ASN A 368 3.60 3.54 6.78
C ASN A 368 2.09 3.33 6.89
N TYR A 369 1.62 2.12 7.20
CA TYR A 369 0.19 1.87 7.40
C TYR A 369 -0.35 2.49 8.69
N VAL A 370 0.45 2.55 9.75
CA VAL A 370 0.13 3.33 10.95
C VAL A 370 0.06 4.82 10.59
N GLY A 371 0.99 5.31 9.75
CA GLY A 371 0.98 6.65 9.20
C GLY A 371 -0.24 6.98 8.35
N LEU A 372 -0.86 5.99 7.69
CA LEU A 372 -2.14 6.12 6.98
C LEU A 372 -3.32 6.22 7.97
N ALA A 373 -3.37 5.32 8.96
CA ALA A 373 -4.53 5.13 9.83
C ALA A 373 -4.63 6.25 10.89
N VAL A 374 -3.54 6.56 11.59
CA VAL A 374 -3.56 7.47 12.74
C VAL A 374 -4.00 8.89 12.35
N PRO A 375 -3.43 9.56 11.33
CA PRO A 375 -3.90 10.88 10.92
C PRO A 375 -5.37 10.88 10.46
N SER A 376 -5.82 9.81 9.80
CA SER A 376 -7.22 9.69 9.38
C SER A 376 -8.16 9.61 10.59
N ILE A 377 -7.81 8.83 11.63
CA ILE A 377 -8.59 8.75 12.88
C ILE A 377 -8.58 10.11 13.60
N CYS A 378 -7.41 10.74 13.72
CA CYS A 378 -7.30 12.08 14.32
C CYS A 378 -8.18 13.10 13.60
N ALA A 379 -8.22 13.05 12.26
CA ALA A 379 -9.10 13.88 11.45
C ALA A 379 -10.58 13.65 11.77
N GLY A 380 -11.00 12.38 11.84
CA GLY A 380 -12.39 12.03 12.17
C GLY A 380 -12.81 12.53 13.56
N VAL A 381 -11.93 12.40 14.56
CA VAL A 381 -12.15 12.90 15.92
C VAL A 381 -12.25 14.43 15.89
N ALA A 382 -11.28 15.11 15.30
CA ALA A 382 -11.25 16.56 15.23
C ALA A 382 -12.50 17.11 14.52
N ILE A 383 -12.88 16.54 13.37
CA ILE A 383 -14.09 16.94 12.63
C ILE A 383 -15.36 16.74 13.47
N THR A 384 -15.44 15.66 14.24
CA THR A 384 -16.61 15.36 15.08
C THR A 384 -16.74 16.34 16.25
N VAL A 385 -15.61 16.77 16.85
CA VAL A 385 -15.60 17.62 18.05
C VAL A 385 -15.65 19.11 17.70
N GLN A 386 -14.89 19.53 16.68
CA GLN A 386 -14.64 20.95 16.37
C GLN A 386 -15.28 21.41 15.05
N GLY A 387 -15.82 20.46 14.27
CA GLY A 387 -16.33 20.72 12.92
C GLY A 387 -15.23 20.62 11.83
N MET A 388 -15.70 20.59 10.59
CA MET A 388 -14.85 20.30 9.42
C MET A 388 -13.77 21.38 9.20
N HIS A 389 -14.16 22.65 9.25
CA HIS A 389 -13.27 23.79 8.98
C HIS A 389 -12.07 23.81 9.96
N VAL A 390 -12.34 23.85 11.26
CA VAL A 390 -11.29 23.90 12.30
C VAL A 390 -10.34 22.71 12.20
N ALA A 391 -10.91 21.51 12.05
CA ALA A 391 -10.13 20.27 11.92
C ALA A 391 -9.20 20.29 10.69
N LEU A 392 -9.68 20.79 9.55
CA LEU A 392 -8.85 20.89 8.35
C LEU A 392 -7.72 21.91 8.49
N VAL A 393 -7.98 23.06 9.11
CA VAL A 393 -6.95 24.06 9.42
C VAL A 393 -5.86 23.45 10.30
N GLU A 394 -6.25 22.84 11.42
CA GLU A 394 -5.29 22.21 12.34
C GLU A 394 -4.46 21.11 11.67
N LEU A 395 -5.10 20.18 10.97
CA LEU A 395 -4.42 19.07 10.30
C LEU A 395 -3.48 19.56 9.18
N SER A 396 -3.89 20.59 8.44
CA SER A 396 -3.08 21.19 7.38
C SER A 396 -1.84 21.87 7.95
N VAL A 397 -1.98 22.65 9.01
CA VAL A 397 -0.87 23.34 9.67
C VAL A 397 0.06 22.33 10.32
N VAL A 398 -0.47 21.37 11.11
CA VAL A 398 0.33 20.36 11.78
C VAL A 398 1.09 19.49 10.74
N GLY A 399 0.41 19.06 9.68
CA GLY A 399 1.03 18.28 8.60
C GLY A 399 2.15 19.05 7.90
N ALA A 400 1.93 20.31 7.57
CA ALA A 400 2.94 21.18 6.94
C ALA A 400 4.15 21.41 7.86
N VAL A 401 3.93 21.67 9.15
CA VAL A 401 4.99 21.85 10.16
C VAL A 401 5.82 20.56 10.31
N LEU A 402 5.17 19.42 10.41
CA LEU A 402 5.87 18.13 10.50
C LEU A 402 6.71 17.86 9.26
N CYS A 403 6.20 18.15 8.06
CA CYS A 403 6.97 18.05 6.82
C CYS A 403 8.17 19.01 6.81
N ALA A 404 8.02 20.24 7.26
CA ALA A 404 9.11 21.21 7.34
C ALA A 404 10.20 20.75 8.33
N VAL A 405 9.81 20.27 9.52
CA VAL A 405 10.74 19.74 10.53
C VAL A 405 11.53 18.57 9.98
N LEU A 406 10.87 17.61 9.33
CA LEU A 406 11.56 16.46 8.73
C LEU A 406 12.46 16.89 7.56
N GLY A 407 12.04 17.84 6.76
CA GLY A 407 12.88 18.42 5.69
C GLY A 407 14.17 19.02 6.25
N ILE A 408 14.10 19.78 7.33
CA ILE A 408 15.26 20.40 8.01
C ILE A 408 16.16 19.31 8.62
N LEU A 409 15.60 18.34 9.32
CA LEU A 409 16.36 17.24 9.93
C LEU A 409 17.08 16.38 8.88
N GLY A 410 16.43 16.16 7.74
CA GLY A 410 16.98 15.42 6.61
C GLY A 410 18.13 16.15 5.89
N THR A 411 18.14 17.51 5.90
CA THR A 411 19.20 18.29 5.26
C THR A 411 20.49 18.35 6.09
N ARG A 412 20.41 18.29 7.39
CA ARG A 412 21.52 18.62 8.31
C ARG A 412 22.57 17.53 8.54
N ARG A 413 22.52 16.35 7.98
CA ARG A 413 23.63 15.32 8.08
C ARG A 413 23.23 13.86 7.84
N ALA A 414 21.95 13.53 7.62
CA ALA A 414 21.48 12.14 7.77
C ALA A 414 21.61 11.25 6.53
N LEU A 415 21.79 11.86 5.36
CA LEU A 415 21.86 11.16 4.06
C LEU A 415 23.20 11.43 3.33
N ARG A 416 24.16 12.06 3.97
CA ARG A 416 25.55 12.01 3.53
C ARG A 416 26.11 10.68 4.01
N GLN A 417 26.12 9.69 3.16
CA GLN A 417 27.03 8.56 3.29
C GLN A 417 28.45 9.09 3.28
N PRO A 418 29.38 8.53 4.08
CA PRO A 418 30.79 8.81 4.01
C PRO A 418 31.34 8.46 2.64
#